data_25a9ceb0320cf66048746e2160030e53
#
_entry.id   25a9ceb0320cf66048746e2160030e53
#
_cell.length_a   1.000
_cell.length_b   1.000
_cell.length_c   1.000
_cell.angle_alpha   90.00
_cell.angle_beta   90.00
_cell.angle_gamma   90.00
#
_symmetry.space_group_name_H-M   'P 1'
#
loop_
_entity.id
_entity.type
_entity.pdbx_description
1 polymer ?
#
loop_
_entity_poly.entity_id
_entity_poly.type
_entity_poly.pdbx_seq_one_letter_code
_entity_poly.pdbx_strand_id
1 'polypeptide(L)'
;SMQPYHCADDGRWCEKRIGPERAKGTYAFRTLLDAGVVLAFGTDWTVAPLNPLASLKAAVTRETLDGKHPNGWHPEQKITLEEAIYAYTVGSAYAEFQEHVKGSLAPGKLADVVMLDRDIFAVNPSLLDQVKVVLTVVDGKVVYEAKP
;
A
#
# COMPACT_ATOMS: atom_id res chain seq x y z
N SER A 1 -0.98 -1.62 -12.20
CA SER A 1 -0.27 -0.82 -11.18
C SER A 1 -1.19 0.25 -10.62
N MET A 2 -1.21 0.41 -9.30
CA MET A 2 -2.13 1.34 -8.61
C MET A 2 -1.43 1.98 -7.41
N GLN A 3 -1.94 3.16 -6.98
CA GLN A 3 -1.36 3.97 -5.90
C GLN A 3 -2.42 4.20 -4.83
N PRO A 4 -2.43 3.41 -3.76
CA PRO A 4 -3.53 3.42 -2.78
C PRO A 4 -3.74 4.75 -2.05
N TYR A 5 -2.68 5.55 -1.87
CA TYR A 5 -2.83 6.87 -1.24
C TYR A 5 -3.80 7.78 -1.99
N HIS A 6 -3.82 7.69 -3.33
CA HIS A 6 -4.75 8.47 -4.14
C HIS A 6 -6.22 8.12 -3.85
N CYS A 7 -6.52 6.87 -3.46
CA CYS A 7 -7.88 6.53 -3.01
C CYS A 7 -8.32 7.36 -1.80
N ALA A 8 -7.42 7.56 -0.81
CA ALA A 8 -7.72 8.38 0.36
C ALA A 8 -7.85 9.88 0.02
N ASP A 9 -7.10 10.35 -0.97
CA ASP A 9 -7.16 11.73 -1.44
C ASP A 9 -8.37 11.97 -2.35
N ASP A 10 -8.54 11.18 -3.38
CA ASP A 10 -9.58 11.37 -4.41
C ASP A 10 -10.98 11.06 -3.90
N GLY A 11 -11.14 10.19 -2.93
CA GLY A 11 -12.43 9.88 -2.30
C GLY A 11 -13.17 11.10 -1.75
N ARG A 12 -12.46 12.22 -1.54
CA ARG A 12 -13.04 13.49 -1.09
C ARG A 12 -13.86 14.20 -2.17
N TRP A 13 -13.59 13.93 -3.45
CA TRP A 13 -14.17 14.70 -4.56
C TRP A 13 -14.52 13.88 -5.80
N CYS A 14 -14.09 12.64 -5.89
CA CYS A 14 -14.28 11.77 -7.05
C CYS A 14 -15.74 11.69 -7.50
N GLU A 15 -16.67 11.42 -6.58
CA GLU A 15 -18.10 11.33 -6.90
C GLU A 15 -18.68 12.63 -7.48
N LYS A 16 -18.15 13.78 -7.06
CA LYS A 16 -18.57 15.09 -7.60
C LYS A 16 -18.11 15.27 -9.05
N ARG A 17 -17.07 14.57 -9.46
CA ARG A 17 -16.48 14.68 -10.82
C ARG A 17 -17.07 13.68 -11.80
N ILE A 18 -17.25 12.44 -11.39
CA ILE A 18 -17.63 11.34 -12.30
C ILE A 18 -18.99 10.72 -11.99
N GLY A 19 -19.63 11.13 -10.90
CA GLY A 19 -20.88 10.59 -10.40
C GLY A 19 -20.72 9.33 -9.56
N PRO A 20 -21.69 9.02 -8.68
CA PRO A 20 -21.60 7.91 -7.73
C PRO A 20 -21.49 6.54 -8.40
N GLU A 21 -22.16 6.32 -9.52
CA GLU A 21 -22.13 5.02 -10.20
C GLU A 21 -20.74 4.69 -10.77
N ARG A 22 -20.06 5.66 -11.38
CA ARG A 22 -18.71 5.45 -11.90
C ARG A 22 -17.68 5.37 -10.77
N ALA A 23 -17.90 6.07 -9.66
CA ALA A 23 -17.00 6.07 -8.51
C ALA A 23 -16.88 4.68 -7.87
N LYS A 24 -17.88 3.81 -7.96
CA LYS A 24 -17.82 2.42 -7.47
C LYS A 24 -16.69 1.60 -8.08
N GLY A 25 -16.31 1.88 -9.33
CA GLY A 25 -15.19 1.22 -10.01
C GLY A 25 -13.83 1.90 -9.80
N THR A 26 -13.77 2.96 -8.97
CA THR A 26 -12.54 3.71 -8.75
C THR A 26 -11.73 3.09 -7.62
N TYR A 27 -10.43 2.84 -7.88
CA TYR A 27 -9.56 2.13 -6.94
C TYR A 27 -10.16 0.79 -6.49
N ALA A 28 -10.63 -0.01 -7.45
CA ALA A 28 -11.37 -1.25 -7.23
C ALA A 28 -10.44 -2.42 -6.86
N PHE A 29 -9.67 -2.30 -5.77
CA PHE A 29 -8.64 -3.26 -5.36
C PHE A 29 -9.20 -4.65 -5.15
N ARG A 30 -10.29 -4.78 -4.35
CA ARG A 30 -10.94 -6.07 -4.07
C ARG A 30 -11.46 -6.73 -5.34
N THR A 31 -12.20 -5.97 -6.15
CA THR A 31 -12.75 -6.48 -7.41
C THR A 31 -11.67 -7.02 -8.35
N LEU A 32 -10.53 -6.35 -8.44
CA LEU A 32 -9.41 -6.78 -9.27
C LEU A 32 -8.73 -8.04 -8.72
N LEU A 33 -8.51 -8.12 -7.39
CA LEU A 33 -7.95 -9.32 -6.75
C LEU A 33 -8.88 -10.52 -6.91
N ASP A 34 -10.19 -10.34 -6.71
CA ASP A 34 -11.19 -11.41 -6.86
C ASP A 34 -11.29 -11.89 -8.32
N ALA A 35 -10.95 -11.05 -9.28
CA ALA A 35 -10.81 -11.41 -10.69
C ALA A 35 -9.46 -12.09 -11.04
N GLY A 36 -8.59 -12.31 -10.05
CA GLY A 36 -7.28 -12.94 -10.25
C GLY A 36 -6.20 -12.02 -10.81
N VAL A 37 -6.42 -10.70 -10.80
CA VAL A 37 -5.42 -9.73 -11.27
C VAL A 37 -4.32 -9.56 -10.22
N VAL A 38 -3.07 -9.63 -10.66
CA VAL A 38 -1.91 -9.30 -9.82
C VAL A 38 -1.83 -7.77 -9.69
N LEU A 39 -2.02 -7.25 -8.48
CA LEU A 39 -1.84 -5.83 -8.20
C LEU A 39 -0.38 -5.51 -7.90
N ALA A 40 0.11 -4.40 -8.45
CA ALA A 40 1.38 -3.79 -8.11
C ALA A 40 1.12 -2.40 -7.52
N PHE A 41 1.64 -2.12 -6.32
CA PHE A 41 1.46 -0.85 -5.65
C PHE A 41 2.73 0.01 -5.68
N GLY A 42 2.52 1.32 -5.74
CA GLY A 42 3.53 2.36 -5.61
C GLY A 42 2.98 3.57 -4.88
N THR A 43 3.83 4.51 -4.51
CA THR A 43 3.41 5.75 -3.81
C THR A 43 3.11 6.89 -4.78
N ASP A 44 3.68 6.85 -5.99
CA ASP A 44 3.65 7.98 -6.94
C ASP A 44 4.28 9.26 -6.34
N TRP A 45 5.39 9.06 -5.58
CA TRP A 45 6.17 10.20 -5.14
C TRP A 45 6.75 10.93 -6.39
N THR A 46 6.62 12.19 -6.49
CA THR A 46 6.35 13.30 -5.55
C THR A 46 4.89 13.78 -5.46
N VAL A 47 3.99 13.16 -6.19
CA VAL A 47 2.55 13.54 -6.17
C VAL A 47 1.93 13.15 -4.83
N ALA A 48 2.30 12.01 -4.29
CA ALA A 48 1.89 11.53 -2.97
C ALA A 48 3.11 11.38 -2.04
N PRO A 49 2.92 11.21 -0.72
CA PRO A 49 4.01 10.98 0.22
C PRO A 49 4.85 9.75 -0.15
N LEU A 50 6.18 9.85 0.02
CA LEU A 50 7.10 8.74 -0.22
C LEU A 50 6.85 7.55 0.71
N ASN A 51 6.33 7.79 1.92
CA ASN A 51 6.11 6.75 2.93
C ASN A 51 5.02 5.75 2.51
N PRO A 52 5.35 4.47 2.23
CA PRO A 52 4.39 3.46 1.81
C PRO A 52 3.39 3.06 2.90
N LEU A 53 3.69 3.31 4.19
CA LEU A 53 2.79 2.97 5.29
C LEU A 53 1.47 3.76 5.23
N ALA A 54 1.50 5.00 4.74
CA ALA A 54 0.30 5.78 4.48
C ALA A 54 -0.56 5.16 3.37
N SER A 55 0.08 4.59 2.35
CA SER A 55 -0.61 3.88 1.27
C SER A 55 -1.15 2.53 1.74
N LEU A 56 -0.44 1.78 2.60
CA LEU A 56 -0.96 0.55 3.22
C LEU A 56 -2.22 0.86 4.02
N LYS A 57 -2.18 1.91 4.87
CA LYS A 57 -3.37 2.40 5.59
C LYS A 57 -4.53 2.66 4.62
N ALA A 58 -4.28 3.42 3.55
CA ALA A 58 -5.31 3.76 2.56
C ALA A 58 -5.92 2.52 1.89
N ALA A 59 -5.12 1.50 1.55
CA ALA A 59 -5.61 0.26 0.93
C ALA A 59 -6.52 -0.55 1.88
N VAL A 60 -6.15 -0.60 3.16
CA VAL A 60 -6.82 -1.43 4.17
C VAL A 60 -8.05 -0.74 4.76
N THR A 61 -7.97 0.58 5.02
CA THR A 61 -9.06 1.33 5.67
C THR A 61 -9.97 2.03 4.69
N ARG A 62 -9.42 2.54 3.58
CA ARG A 62 -10.08 3.43 2.62
C ARG A 62 -10.64 4.71 3.27
N GLU A 63 -10.11 5.08 4.43
CA GLU A 63 -10.42 6.37 5.07
C GLU A 63 -9.97 7.52 4.17
N THR A 64 -10.81 8.54 4.03
CA THR A 64 -10.44 9.73 3.25
C THR A 64 -9.71 10.77 4.10
N LEU A 65 -8.82 11.55 3.47
CA LEU A 65 -7.97 12.52 4.17
C LEU A 65 -8.76 13.63 4.90
N ASP A 66 -10.02 13.87 4.52
CA ASP A 66 -10.90 14.84 5.17
C ASP A 66 -11.71 14.27 6.34
N GLY A 67 -11.51 12.99 6.66
CA GLY A 67 -12.19 12.30 7.76
C GLY A 67 -13.68 12.03 7.55
N LYS A 68 -14.25 12.31 6.37
CA LYS A 68 -15.69 12.13 6.12
C LYS A 68 -16.11 10.68 5.90
N HIS A 69 -15.15 9.81 5.62
CA HIS A 69 -15.38 8.38 5.42
C HIS A 69 -14.58 7.56 6.45
N PRO A 70 -14.91 7.64 7.76
CA PRO A 70 -14.17 6.95 8.81
C PRO A 70 -14.28 5.41 8.72
N ASN A 71 -15.32 4.91 8.04
CA ASN A 71 -15.50 3.48 7.78
C ASN A 71 -15.00 3.06 6.39
N GLY A 72 -14.33 3.97 5.69
CA GLY A 72 -13.83 3.79 4.33
C GLY A 72 -14.78 4.27 3.24
N TRP A 73 -14.22 4.90 2.22
CA TRP A 73 -14.92 5.25 0.99
C TRP A 73 -14.96 4.01 0.08
N HIS A 74 -16.17 3.57 -0.32
CA HIS A 74 -16.39 2.26 -0.98
C HIS A 74 -15.75 1.11 -0.20
N PRO A 75 -16.20 0.83 1.06
CA PRO A 75 -15.54 -0.11 1.97
C PRO A 75 -15.53 -1.56 1.45
N GLU A 76 -16.38 -1.90 0.50
CA GLU A 76 -16.39 -3.19 -0.20
C GLU A 76 -15.12 -3.43 -1.02
N GLN A 77 -14.35 -2.39 -1.30
CA GLN A 77 -13.08 -2.46 -2.03
C GLN A 77 -11.85 -2.54 -1.12
N LYS A 78 -12.04 -2.69 0.19
CA LYS A 78 -10.92 -2.93 1.12
C LYS A 78 -10.23 -4.24 0.80
N ILE A 79 -8.94 -4.26 1.05
CA ILE A 79 -8.10 -5.45 1.00
C ILE A 79 -7.44 -5.69 2.35
N THR A 80 -6.92 -6.88 2.59
CA THR A 80 -6.21 -7.17 3.83
C THR A 80 -4.83 -6.51 3.84
N LEU A 81 -4.20 -6.43 5.02
CA LEU A 81 -2.85 -5.89 5.13
C LEU A 81 -1.84 -6.80 4.40
N GLU A 82 -2.02 -8.12 4.48
CA GLU A 82 -1.20 -9.09 3.76
C GLU A 82 -1.27 -8.88 2.24
N GLU A 83 -2.48 -8.71 1.69
CA GLU A 83 -2.69 -8.44 0.27
C GLU A 83 -2.04 -7.12 -0.15
N ALA A 84 -2.14 -6.08 0.68
CA ALA A 84 -1.53 -4.78 0.42
C ALA A 84 0.01 -4.86 0.45
N ILE A 85 0.59 -5.58 1.42
CA ILE A 85 2.05 -5.81 1.48
C ILE A 85 2.50 -6.63 0.28
N TYR A 86 1.75 -7.70 -0.07
CA TYR A 86 2.06 -8.49 -1.26
C TYR A 86 2.11 -7.62 -2.52
N ALA A 87 1.13 -6.74 -2.71
CA ALA A 87 1.08 -5.83 -3.85
C ALA A 87 2.26 -4.83 -3.87
N TYR A 88 2.73 -4.38 -2.70
CA TYR A 88 3.90 -3.50 -2.58
C TYR A 88 5.24 -4.20 -2.77
N THR A 89 5.29 -5.52 -2.62
CA THR A 89 6.53 -6.31 -2.65
C THR A 89 6.56 -7.25 -3.85
N VAL A 90 5.92 -8.40 -3.74
CA VAL A 90 5.90 -9.42 -4.81
C VAL A 90 5.17 -8.92 -6.05
N GLY A 91 4.03 -8.24 -5.89
CA GLY A 91 3.26 -7.69 -7.00
C GLY A 91 4.04 -6.63 -7.78
N SER A 92 4.76 -5.75 -7.07
CA SER A 92 5.62 -4.74 -7.72
C SER A 92 6.82 -5.39 -8.41
N ALA A 93 7.45 -6.41 -7.81
CA ALA A 93 8.52 -7.17 -8.44
C ALA A 93 8.03 -7.90 -9.70
N TYR A 94 6.83 -8.48 -9.66
CA TYR A 94 6.17 -9.10 -10.82
C TYR A 94 5.95 -8.11 -11.96
N ALA A 95 5.49 -6.90 -11.66
CA ALA A 95 5.26 -5.85 -12.67
C ALA A 95 6.56 -5.40 -13.37
N GLU A 96 7.71 -5.61 -12.73
CA GLU A 96 9.05 -5.37 -13.28
C GLU A 96 9.68 -6.62 -13.94
N PHE A 97 9.01 -7.78 -13.90
CA PHE A 97 9.58 -9.08 -14.30
C PHE A 97 10.79 -9.50 -13.46
N GLN A 98 10.80 -9.13 -12.17
CA GLN A 98 11.88 -9.36 -11.20
C GLN A 98 11.43 -10.22 -10.00
N GLU A 99 10.29 -10.88 -10.06
CA GLU A 99 9.73 -11.69 -8.97
C GLU A 99 10.63 -12.88 -8.58
N HIS A 100 11.53 -13.30 -9.47
CA HIS A 100 12.53 -14.33 -9.18
C HIS A 100 13.76 -13.79 -8.44
N VAL A 101 13.97 -12.46 -8.47
CA VAL A 101 15.16 -11.78 -7.93
C VAL A 101 14.89 -11.07 -6.62
N LYS A 102 13.69 -10.48 -6.47
CA LYS A 102 13.29 -9.66 -5.31
C LYS A 102 11.80 -9.80 -4.97
N GLY A 103 11.31 -9.03 -4.01
CA GLY A 103 9.91 -8.96 -3.60
C GLY A 103 9.53 -9.92 -2.49
N SER A 104 10.39 -10.88 -2.11
CA SER A 104 10.17 -11.76 -0.96
C SER A 104 11.48 -12.14 -0.28
N LEU A 105 11.42 -12.43 1.03
CA LEU A 105 12.56 -12.92 1.81
C LEU A 105 12.70 -14.43 1.60
N ALA A 106 13.38 -14.82 0.54
CA ALA A 106 13.63 -16.22 0.20
C ALA A 106 15.11 -16.41 -0.16
N PRO A 107 15.71 -17.61 0.14
CA PRO A 107 17.08 -17.90 -0.27
C PRO A 107 17.28 -17.73 -1.78
N GLY A 108 18.35 -17.06 -2.15
CA GLY A 108 18.71 -16.80 -3.56
C GLY A 108 18.15 -15.49 -4.12
N LYS A 109 17.32 -14.76 -3.35
CA LYS A 109 16.87 -13.41 -3.71
C LYS A 109 17.72 -12.33 -3.07
N LEU A 110 17.58 -11.09 -3.57
CA LEU A 110 18.23 -9.92 -2.99
C LEU A 110 17.80 -9.75 -1.53
N ALA A 111 18.76 -9.41 -0.69
CA ALA A 111 18.50 -9.11 0.72
C ALA A 111 17.99 -7.66 0.87
N ASP A 112 16.79 -7.40 0.31
CA ASP A 112 16.06 -6.16 0.46
C ASP A 112 15.11 -6.29 1.65
N VAL A 113 15.44 -5.64 2.77
CA VAL A 113 14.74 -5.82 4.05
C VAL A 113 14.41 -4.47 4.66
N VAL A 114 13.19 -4.35 5.17
CA VAL A 114 12.77 -3.24 6.01
C VAL A 114 12.42 -3.77 7.39
N MET A 115 12.97 -3.17 8.44
CA MET A 115 12.57 -3.44 9.82
C MET A 115 11.73 -2.27 10.36
N LEU A 116 10.62 -2.60 10.98
CA LEU A 116 9.69 -1.65 11.56
C LEU A 116 9.84 -1.60 13.08
N ASP A 117 9.44 -0.49 13.71
CA ASP A 117 9.52 -0.29 15.16
C ASP A 117 8.53 -1.15 15.94
N ARG A 118 7.58 -1.78 15.27
CA ARG A 118 6.57 -2.65 15.87
C ARG A 118 5.95 -3.62 14.84
N ASP A 119 5.27 -4.65 15.35
CA ASP A 119 4.50 -5.57 14.53
C ASP A 119 3.29 -4.85 13.91
N ILE A 120 3.30 -4.66 12.59
CA ILE A 120 2.24 -3.96 11.86
C ILE A 120 0.92 -4.74 11.83
N PHE A 121 0.95 -6.05 12.03
CA PHE A 121 -0.26 -6.87 12.09
C PHE A 121 -0.98 -6.75 13.43
N ALA A 122 -0.28 -6.30 14.47
CA ALA A 122 -0.85 -6.00 15.78
C ALA A 122 -1.34 -4.54 15.92
N VAL A 123 -1.05 -3.68 14.93
CA VAL A 123 -1.45 -2.26 14.94
C VAL A 123 -2.89 -2.12 14.43
N ASN A 124 -3.66 -1.21 15.06
CA ASN A 124 -4.94 -0.79 14.49
C ASN A 124 -4.70 -0.23 13.07
N PRO A 125 -5.41 -0.72 12.03
CA PRO A 125 -5.19 -0.30 10.65
C PRO A 125 -5.21 1.23 10.43
N SER A 126 -6.04 1.97 11.17
CA SER A 126 -6.08 3.45 11.09
C SER A 126 -4.82 4.14 11.63
N LEU A 127 -3.90 3.41 12.27
CA LEU A 127 -2.64 3.92 12.83
C LEU A 127 -1.39 3.40 12.07
N LEU A 128 -1.54 2.70 10.95
CA LEU A 128 -0.44 2.15 10.17
C LEU A 128 0.56 3.23 9.71
N ASP A 129 0.09 4.43 9.43
CA ASP A 129 0.92 5.58 9.03
C ASP A 129 1.80 6.14 10.17
N GLN A 130 1.57 5.70 11.42
CA GLN A 130 2.39 6.05 12.59
C GLN A 130 3.52 5.04 12.87
N VAL A 131 3.52 3.90 12.21
CA VAL A 131 4.62 2.93 12.27
C VAL A 131 5.87 3.53 11.63
N LYS A 132 7.04 3.24 12.22
CA LYS A 132 8.31 3.81 11.76
C LYS A 132 9.22 2.72 11.18
N VAL A 133 9.91 3.07 10.11
CA VAL A 133 11.03 2.28 9.63
C VAL A 133 12.23 2.55 10.53
N VAL A 134 12.83 1.50 11.07
CA VAL A 134 14.03 1.58 11.92
C VAL A 134 15.30 1.13 11.22
N LEU A 135 15.17 0.25 10.20
CA LEU A 135 16.29 -0.18 9.36
C LEU A 135 15.82 -0.41 7.93
N THR A 136 16.65 -0.05 6.98
CA THR A 136 16.46 -0.45 5.57
C THR A 136 17.77 -1.04 5.04
N VAL A 137 17.66 -2.24 4.48
CA VAL A 137 18.76 -2.96 3.81
C VAL A 137 18.40 -3.09 2.33
N VAL A 138 19.34 -2.80 1.45
CA VAL A 138 19.20 -2.99 0.00
C VAL A 138 20.41 -3.80 -0.49
N ASP A 139 20.15 -4.90 -1.15
CA ASP A 139 21.18 -5.83 -1.63
C ASP A 139 22.19 -6.20 -0.51
N GLY A 140 21.66 -6.49 0.69
CA GLY A 140 22.47 -6.84 1.86
C GLY A 140 23.24 -5.68 2.52
N LYS A 141 23.09 -4.44 2.04
CA LYS A 141 23.77 -3.26 2.60
C LYS A 141 22.77 -2.40 3.38
N VAL A 142 23.13 -2.03 4.60
CA VAL A 142 22.35 -1.07 5.39
C VAL A 142 22.44 0.30 4.71
N VAL A 143 21.28 0.82 4.27
CA VAL A 143 21.17 2.14 3.62
C VAL A 143 20.49 3.17 4.52
N TYR A 144 19.76 2.71 5.52
CA TYR A 144 19.14 3.56 6.54
C TYR A 144 19.09 2.83 7.88
N GLU A 145 19.41 3.55 8.95
CA GLU A 145 19.24 3.13 10.33
C GLU A 145 18.78 4.33 11.17
N ALA A 146 17.66 4.15 11.87
CA ALA A 146 17.13 5.18 12.75
C ALA A 146 18.09 5.44 13.90
N LYS A 147 18.38 6.70 14.19
CA LYS A 147 19.15 7.08 15.38
C LYS A 147 18.29 6.87 16.62
N PRO A 148 18.89 6.40 17.73
CA PRO A 148 18.21 6.22 19.01
C PRO A 148 17.64 7.52 19.57
#